data_ec171087022a05f9d954ef34738335ef
#
_entry.id   ec171087022a05f9d954ef34738335ef
#
_cell.length_a   1.000
_cell.length_b   1.000
_cell.length_c   1.000
_cell.angle_alpha   90.00
_cell.angle_beta   90.00
_cell.angle_gamma   90.00
#
_symmetry.space_group_name_H-M   'P 1'
#
loop_
_entity.id
_entity.type
_entity.pdbx_description
1 polymer ?
#
loop_
_entity_poly.entity_id
_entity_poly.type
_entity_poly.pdbx_seq_one_letter_code
_entity_poly.pdbx_strand_id
1 'polypeptide(L)'
;MKLKVERVIKNWKYAKKIKIEEGIFNDNGQGRRFKKQSKVNYWKEAFKEFKLTPSKKDSGFLEKNFRGGENYIGNHYLDGACVPEHVDPAPTNCVHVRANLMLKKPSIGGNPIINGKEIEVNENDLWLCLVSIEPHSSTPIQGGERIIFSFGALIKKEDIKNIYELQ
;
A
#
# COMPACT_ATOMS: atom_id res chain seq x y z
N MET A 1 -1.55 15.57 -13.13
CA MET A 1 -1.81 14.12 -13.19
C MET A 1 -3.07 13.79 -12.40
N LYS A 2 -3.94 13.02 -12.97
CA LYS A 2 -5.26 12.76 -12.36
C LYS A 2 -5.59 11.28 -12.35
N LEU A 3 -5.98 10.79 -11.18
CA LEU A 3 -6.53 9.45 -11.03
C LEU A 3 -7.99 9.45 -11.53
N LYS A 4 -8.33 8.45 -12.35
CA LYS A 4 -9.66 8.32 -12.97
C LYS A 4 -10.60 7.38 -12.23
N VAL A 5 -10.12 6.75 -11.16
CA VAL A 5 -10.90 5.86 -10.30
C VAL A 5 -10.94 6.43 -8.88
N GLU A 6 -11.89 5.98 -8.08
CA GLU A 6 -11.91 6.32 -6.66
C GLU A 6 -10.64 5.81 -5.98
N ARG A 7 -9.94 6.67 -5.26
CA ARG A 7 -8.70 6.30 -4.55
C ARG A 7 -8.97 5.44 -3.33
N VAL A 8 -10.08 5.64 -2.66
CA VAL A 8 -10.42 4.94 -1.41
C VAL A 8 -11.71 4.16 -1.58
N ILE A 9 -11.65 2.87 -1.31
CA ILE A 9 -12.82 1.99 -1.20
C ILE A 9 -13.15 1.88 0.28
N LYS A 10 -14.19 2.55 0.70
CA LYS A 10 -14.59 2.55 2.10
C LYS A 10 -15.20 1.22 2.51
N ASN A 11 -14.84 0.75 3.69
CA ASN A 11 -15.34 -0.49 4.27
C ASN A 11 -15.31 -1.66 3.28
N TRP A 12 -14.11 -1.96 2.82
CA TRP A 12 -13.91 -2.99 1.80
C TRP A 12 -14.47 -4.34 2.27
N LYS A 13 -15.28 -4.97 1.42
CA LYS A 13 -16.03 -6.18 1.78
C LYS A 13 -15.19 -7.37 2.26
N TYR A 14 -13.91 -7.43 1.90
CA TYR A 14 -13.00 -8.49 2.36
C TYR A 14 -12.09 -8.07 3.51
N ALA A 15 -12.18 -6.84 3.99
CA ALA A 15 -11.27 -6.29 5.00
C ALA A 15 -11.16 -7.14 6.25
N LYS A 16 -12.28 -7.64 6.77
CA LYS A 16 -12.31 -8.45 8.00
C LYS A 16 -11.75 -9.87 7.83
N LYS A 17 -11.52 -10.30 6.59
CA LYS A 17 -10.93 -11.60 6.26
C LYS A 17 -9.40 -11.54 6.14
N ILE A 18 -8.83 -10.35 6.13
CA ILE A 18 -7.39 -10.14 6.02
C ILE A 18 -6.80 -10.03 7.42
N LYS A 19 -5.78 -10.84 7.70
CA LYS A 19 -5.04 -10.84 8.97
C LYS A 19 -3.55 -10.87 8.68
N ILE A 20 -2.79 -10.13 9.47
CA ILE A 20 -1.34 -10.22 9.45
C ILE A 20 -0.93 -11.48 10.21
N GLU A 21 -0.05 -12.29 9.60
CA GLU A 21 0.54 -13.46 10.24
C GLU A 21 1.35 -13.02 11.45
N GLU A 22 1.19 -13.74 12.56
CA GLU A 22 2.01 -13.55 13.75
C GLU A 22 3.45 -13.98 13.50
N GLY A 23 4.37 -13.49 14.32
CA GLY A 23 5.78 -13.84 14.29
C GLY A 23 6.68 -12.61 14.37
N ILE A 24 7.94 -12.81 13.97
CA ILE A 24 8.96 -11.77 14.07
C ILE A 24 8.81 -10.77 12.94
N PHE A 25 8.66 -9.51 13.29
CA PHE A 25 8.70 -8.39 12.37
C PHE A 25 10.13 -7.85 12.26
N ASN A 26 10.52 -7.47 11.05
CA ASN A 26 11.77 -6.76 10.83
C ASN A 26 11.58 -5.27 11.17
N ASP A 27 12.50 -4.72 11.95
CA ASP A 27 12.50 -3.31 12.31
C ASP A 27 13.35 -2.53 11.31
N ASN A 28 12.87 -1.37 10.87
CA ASN A 28 13.63 -0.48 9.99
C ASN A 28 14.32 0.68 10.74
N GLY A 29 14.26 0.70 12.08
CA GLY A 29 14.86 1.73 12.91
C GLY A 29 14.10 3.06 12.96
N GLN A 30 12.92 3.16 12.37
CA GLN A 30 12.11 4.37 12.27
C GLN A 30 10.71 4.21 12.89
N GLY A 31 10.57 3.29 13.85
CA GLY A 31 9.27 2.99 14.46
C GLY A 31 8.34 2.16 13.57
N ARG A 32 8.83 1.67 12.44
CA ARG A 32 8.11 0.78 11.55
C ARG A 32 8.65 -0.63 11.64
N ARG A 33 7.76 -1.57 11.78
CA ARG A 33 8.05 -3.00 11.65
C ARG A 33 7.25 -3.56 10.47
N PHE A 34 7.84 -4.49 9.75
CA PHE A 34 7.18 -5.12 8.61
C PHE A 34 7.42 -6.62 8.60
N LYS A 35 6.48 -7.35 8.02
CA LYS A 35 6.59 -8.78 7.82
C LYS A 35 6.02 -9.16 6.45
N LYS A 36 6.81 -9.90 5.67
CA LYS A 36 6.31 -10.52 4.45
C LYS A 36 5.23 -11.55 4.81
N GLN A 37 4.12 -11.52 4.10
CA GLN A 37 3.02 -12.45 4.30
C GLN A 37 3.12 -13.61 3.30
N SER A 38 2.97 -14.85 3.77
CA SER A 38 3.17 -16.05 2.93
C SER A 38 1.92 -16.45 2.15
N LYS A 39 0.75 -16.11 2.65
CA LYS A 39 -0.52 -16.38 2.00
C LYS A 39 -1.37 -15.15 1.95
N VAL A 40 -1.85 -14.84 0.76
CA VAL A 40 -2.86 -13.80 0.62
C VAL A 40 -3.95 -14.25 -0.31
N ASN A 41 -5.11 -14.32 0.25
CA ASN A 41 -6.33 -14.32 -0.51
C ASN A 41 -6.67 -12.87 -0.89
N TYR A 42 -7.48 -12.70 -1.91
CA TYR A 42 -8.04 -11.39 -2.28
C TYR A 42 -7.07 -10.39 -2.93
N TRP A 43 -5.86 -10.81 -3.37
CA TRP A 43 -4.93 -9.94 -4.08
C TRP A 43 -5.52 -9.41 -5.40
N LYS A 44 -6.11 -10.30 -6.19
CA LYS A 44 -6.78 -9.91 -7.43
C LYS A 44 -7.99 -9.03 -7.15
N GLU A 45 -8.75 -9.37 -6.13
CA GLU A 45 -9.95 -8.64 -5.72
C GLU A 45 -9.60 -7.22 -5.25
N ALA A 46 -8.49 -7.05 -4.52
CA ALA A 46 -8.03 -5.73 -4.09
C ALA A 46 -7.74 -4.81 -5.28
N PHE A 47 -7.00 -5.30 -6.28
CA PHE A 47 -6.71 -4.50 -7.47
C PHE A 47 -7.90 -4.31 -8.40
N LYS A 48 -8.80 -5.28 -8.46
CA LYS A 48 -10.03 -5.19 -9.24
C LYS A 48 -10.94 -4.04 -8.80
N GLU A 49 -10.93 -3.70 -7.51
CA GLU A 49 -11.66 -2.52 -7.00
C GLU A 49 -11.22 -1.23 -7.69
N PHE A 50 -9.97 -1.17 -8.17
CA PHE A 50 -9.40 -0.02 -8.88
C PHE A 50 -9.30 -0.25 -10.40
N LYS A 51 -10.03 -1.22 -10.94
CA LYS A 51 -10.01 -1.57 -12.37
C LYS A 51 -8.62 -1.98 -12.88
N LEU A 52 -7.84 -2.63 -12.03
CA LEU A 52 -6.52 -3.15 -12.35
C LEU A 52 -6.53 -4.68 -12.37
N THR A 53 -5.77 -5.26 -13.30
CA THR A 53 -5.57 -6.70 -13.43
C THR A 53 -4.08 -7.01 -13.46
N PRO A 54 -3.42 -7.11 -12.29
CA PRO A 54 -1.97 -7.33 -12.24
C PRO A 54 -1.60 -8.76 -12.63
N SER A 55 -0.40 -8.92 -13.22
CA SER A 55 0.18 -10.21 -13.54
C SER A 55 1.14 -10.65 -12.44
N LYS A 56 1.11 -11.93 -12.08
CA LYS A 56 2.09 -12.52 -11.15
C LYS A 56 3.51 -12.61 -11.74
N LYS A 57 3.65 -12.46 -13.05
CA LYS A 57 4.97 -12.58 -13.73
C LYS A 57 5.99 -11.54 -13.26
N ASP A 58 5.52 -10.43 -12.72
CA ASP A 58 6.37 -9.30 -12.33
C ASP A 58 6.76 -9.32 -10.84
N SER A 59 6.31 -10.33 -10.08
CA SER A 59 6.53 -10.40 -8.63
C SER A 59 8.02 -10.52 -8.25
N GLY A 60 8.85 -11.11 -9.10
CA GLY A 60 10.29 -11.27 -8.84
C GLY A 60 11.02 -9.94 -8.62
N PHE A 61 10.63 -8.86 -9.26
CA PHE A 61 11.19 -7.54 -9.01
C PHE A 61 10.86 -7.06 -7.58
N LEU A 62 9.63 -7.25 -7.15
CA LEU A 62 9.18 -6.84 -5.82
C LEU A 62 9.89 -7.65 -4.73
N GLU A 63 10.06 -8.94 -4.92
CA GLU A 63 10.81 -9.79 -4.00
C GLU A 63 12.26 -9.34 -3.83
N LYS A 64 12.92 -9.03 -4.93
CA LYS A 64 14.34 -8.67 -4.94
C LYS A 64 14.60 -7.29 -4.34
N ASN A 65 13.74 -6.32 -4.55
CA ASN A 65 13.97 -4.91 -4.23
C ASN A 65 13.28 -4.43 -2.96
N PHE A 66 12.35 -5.19 -2.41
CA PHE A 66 11.62 -4.84 -1.19
C PHE A 66 11.85 -5.91 -0.12
N ARG A 67 12.34 -5.51 1.03
CA ARG A 67 12.55 -6.42 2.17
C ARG A 67 11.23 -7.06 2.59
N GLY A 68 11.18 -8.36 2.53
CA GLY A 68 9.94 -9.10 2.73
C GLY A 68 8.94 -8.89 1.59
N GLY A 69 9.44 -8.30 0.53
CA GLY A 69 8.67 -7.60 -0.43
C GLY A 69 8.15 -8.49 -1.47
N GLU A 70 7.33 -9.17 -1.52
CA GLU A 70 6.50 -9.60 -2.60
C GLU A 70 5.26 -8.71 -2.66
N ASN A 71 4.25 -9.28 -3.25
CA ASN A 71 2.95 -8.67 -3.40
C ASN A 71 2.22 -8.41 -2.06
N TYR A 72 2.82 -8.78 -0.92
CA TYR A 72 2.10 -8.79 0.36
C TYR A 72 3.01 -8.43 1.52
N ILE A 73 2.74 -7.32 2.16
CA ILE A 73 3.50 -6.85 3.32
C ILE A 73 2.56 -6.43 4.44
N GLY A 74 2.76 -6.99 5.62
CA GLY A 74 2.18 -6.46 6.84
C GLY A 74 3.07 -5.37 7.41
N ASN A 75 2.53 -4.19 7.66
CA ASN A 75 3.25 -3.05 8.21
C ASN A 75 2.65 -2.68 9.57
N HIS A 76 3.51 -2.56 10.55
CA HIS A 76 3.16 -2.12 11.90
C HIS A 76 3.97 -0.88 12.24
N TYR A 77 3.28 0.22 12.47
CA TYR A 77 3.87 1.50 12.83
C TYR A 77 3.56 1.79 14.29
N LEU A 78 4.60 2.08 15.07
CA LEU A 78 4.48 2.41 16.48
C LEU A 78 4.12 3.87 16.68
N ASP A 79 3.70 4.21 17.90
CA ASP A 79 3.46 5.59 18.29
C ASP A 79 4.68 6.46 18.03
N GLY A 80 4.46 7.64 17.46
CA GLY A 80 5.52 8.56 17.03
C GLY A 80 6.12 8.28 15.66
N ALA A 81 5.80 7.17 15.01
CA ALA A 81 6.31 6.86 13.68
C ALA A 81 5.75 7.79 12.62
N CYS A 82 6.56 8.05 11.62
CA CYS A 82 6.20 8.84 10.45
C CYS A 82 6.89 8.27 9.22
N VAL A 83 6.19 8.20 8.11
CA VAL A 83 6.78 7.80 6.83
C VAL A 83 7.19 9.07 6.09
N PRO A 84 8.50 9.30 5.85
CA PRO A 84 8.94 10.46 5.07
C PRO A 84 8.49 10.36 3.61
N GLU A 85 8.34 11.50 2.97
CA GLU A 85 7.97 11.53 1.55
C GLU A 85 9.02 10.86 0.68
N HIS A 86 8.56 9.96 -0.20
CA HIS A 86 9.41 9.22 -1.14
C HIS A 86 8.58 8.66 -2.29
N VAL A 87 9.27 8.14 -3.28
CA VAL A 87 8.73 7.28 -4.34
C VAL A 87 9.48 5.96 -4.32
N ASP A 88 8.80 4.89 -4.64
CA ASP A 88 9.40 3.56 -4.71
C ASP A 88 9.94 3.26 -6.11
N PRO A 89 10.94 2.38 -6.23
CA PRO A 89 11.45 1.99 -7.55
C PRO A 89 10.46 1.10 -8.32
N ALA A 90 10.60 1.13 -9.64
CA ALA A 90 9.90 0.22 -10.55
C ALA A 90 10.75 -0.02 -11.81
N PRO A 91 10.54 -1.13 -12.52
CA PRO A 91 11.13 -1.33 -13.84
C PRO A 91 10.64 -0.26 -14.82
N THR A 92 11.45 0.01 -15.85
CA THR A 92 11.20 1.11 -16.81
C THR A 92 9.82 1.08 -17.46
N ASN A 93 9.29 -0.10 -17.76
CA ASN A 93 8.02 -0.26 -18.47
C ASN A 93 6.81 -0.48 -17.55
N CYS A 94 7.03 -0.41 -16.24
CA CYS A 94 5.99 -0.69 -15.27
C CYS A 94 5.82 0.46 -14.29
N VAL A 95 4.66 0.46 -13.64
CA VAL A 95 4.37 1.26 -12.46
C VAL A 95 4.17 0.30 -11.29
N HIS A 96 4.89 0.54 -10.20
CA HIS A 96 4.65 -0.18 -8.95
C HIS A 96 3.44 0.43 -8.27
N VAL A 97 2.45 -0.39 -8.02
CA VAL A 97 1.20 0.02 -7.35
C VAL A 97 1.01 -0.74 -6.05
N ARG A 98 0.44 -0.07 -5.07
CA ARG A 98 0.05 -0.66 -3.80
C ARG A 98 -1.42 -0.38 -3.52
N ALA A 99 -2.16 -1.44 -3.23
CA ALA A 99 -3.47 -1.35 -2.59
C ALA A 99 -3.26 -1.66 -1.12
N ASN A 100 -3.54 -0.69 -0.26
CA ASN A 100 -3.28 -0.77 1.17
C ASN A 100 -4.58 -0.86 1.95
N LEU A 101 -4.64 -1.76 2.91
CA LEU A 101 -5.79 -1.94 3.80
C LEU A 101 -5.43 -1.46 5.20
N MET A 102 -6.20 -0.54 5.74
CA MET A 102 -6.06 -0.10 7.13
C MET A 102 -6.72 -1.14 8.06
N LEU A 103 -5.90 -1.88 8.79
CA LEU A 103 -6.37 -2.85 9.77
C LEU A 103 -6.58 -2.23 11.16
N LYS A 104 -5.71 -1.31 11.53
CA LYS A 104 -5.80 -0.55 12.78
C LYS A 104 -5.34 0.88 12.55
N LYS A 105 -6.14 1.83 12.99
CA LYS A 105 -5.85 3.25 12.90
C LYS A 105 -5.54 3.83 14.28
N PRO A 106 -4.49 4.67 14.44
CA PRO A 106 -4.23 5.38 15.69
C PRO A 106 -5.31 6.45 15.94
N SER A 107 -5.34 6.98 17.16
CA SER A 107 -6.31 8.03 17.52
C SER A 107 -6.08 9.32 16.74
N ILE A 108 -4.83 9.65 16.44
CA ILE A 108 -4.44 10.87 15.71
C ILE A 108 -3.43 10.51 14.64
N GLY A 109 -3.60 11.07 13.45
CA GLY A 109 -2.68 10.88 12.35
C GLY A 109 -2.75 9.52 11.70
N GLY A 110 -1.66 9.14 11.05
CA GLY A 110 -1.56 7.86 10.33
C GLY A 110 -2.27 7.86 8.98
N ASN A 111 -2.79 8.97 8.52
CA ASN A 111 -3.36 9.08 7.18
C ASN A 111 -2.26 9.13 6.13
N PRO A 112 -2.45 8.50 4.96
CA PRO A 112 -1.54 8.67 3.85
C PRO A 112 -1.62 10.09 3.29
N ILE A 113 -0.46 10.59 2.85
CA ILE A 113 -0.35 11.83 2.07
C ILE A 113 0.15 11.42 0.70
N ILE A 114 -0.62 11.69 -0.34
CA ILE A 114 -0.29 11.32 -1.71
C ILE A 114 -0.33 12.56 -2.60
N ASN A 115 0.77 12.82 -3.31
CA ASN A 115 0.94 14.05 -4.09
C ASN A 115 0.70 15.32 -3.25
N GLY A 116 1.16 15.32 -2.00
CA GLY A 116 1.01 16.43 -1.06
C GLY A 116 -0.38 16.59 -0.45
N LYS A 117 -1.31 15.72 -0.78
CA LYS A 117 -2.68 15.76 -0.24
C LYS A 117 -2.91 14.65 0.78
N GLU A 118 -3.35 15.03 1.97
CA GLU A 118 -3.76 14.06 2.99
C GLU A 118 -5.06 13.37 2.57
N ILE A 119 -5.06 12.05 2.65
CA ILE A 119 -6.21 11.21 2.31
C ILE A 119 -6.76 10.61 3.60
N GLU A 120 -8.00 10.91 3.93
CA GLU A 120 -8.64 10.31 5.09
C GLU A 120 -8.95 8.84 4.82
N VAL A 121 -8.39 7.95 5.66
CA VAL A 121 -8.58 6.51 5.60
C VAL A 121 -8.94 6.00 6.97
N ASN A 122 -10.00 5.23 7.08
CA ASN A 122 -10.44 4.60 8.32
C ASN A 122 -10.17 3.10 8.34
N GLU A 123 -10.37 2.45 9.47
CA GLU A 123 -10.26 1.00 9.56
C GLU A 123 -11.20 0.33 8.55
N ASN A 124 -10.71 -0.72 7.91
CA ASN A 124 -11.34 -1.49 6.84
C ASN A 124 -11.42 -0.78 5.48
N ASP A 125 -10.86 0.42 5.34
CA ASP A 125 -10.73 1.09 4.05
C ASP A 125 -9.53 0.58 3.27
N LEU A 126 -9.71 0.42 1.97
CA LEU A 126 -8.67 0.05 1.02
C LEU A 126 -8.34 1.27 0.15
N TRP A 127 -7.06 1.63 0.01
CA TRP A 127 -6.67 2.75 -0.84
C TRP A 127 -5.55 2.39 -1.81
N LEU A 128 -5.57 3.04 -2.96
CA LEU A 128 -4.58 2.88 -4.01
C LEU A 128 -3.52 3.97 -3.95
N CYS A 129 -2.25 3.58 -4.10
CA CYS A 129 -1.15 4.48 -4.36
C CYS A 129 -0.28 3.92 -5.49
N LEU A 130 0.02 4.76 -6.48
CA LEU A 130 0.95 4.44 -7.55
C LEU A 130 2.36 4.82 -7.06
N VAL A 131 2.91 3.97 -6.21
CA VAL A 131 4.05 4.30 -5.34
C VAL A 131 5.34 4.64 -6.07
N SER A 132 5.50 4.24 -7.34
CA SER A 132 6.68 4.58 -8.14
C SER A 132 6.54 5.90 -8.91
N ILE A 133 5.37 6.51 -8.93
CA ILE A 133 5.13 7.78 -9.64
C ILE A 133 4.44 8.83 -8.78
N GLU A 134 3.79 8.46 -7.70
CA GLU A 134 3.17 9.39 -6.77
C GLU A 134 4.03 9.53 -5.51
N PRO A 135 4.60 10.71 -5.22
CA PRO A 135 5.24 10.97 -3.94
C PRO A 135 4.26 10.72 -2.81
N HIS A 136 4.67 9.95 -1.81
CA HIS A 136 3.79 9.56 -0.73
C HIS A 136 4.50 9.52 0.61
N SER A 137 3.73 9.80 1.65
CA SER A 137 4.17 9.85 3.05
C SER A 137 2.99 9.53 3.96
N SER A 138 3.17 9.71 5.25
CA SER A 138 2.06 9.64 6.20
C SER A 138 2.15 10.77 7.21
N THR A 139 0.99 11.16 7.77
CA THR A 139 0.97 12.03 8.93
C THR A 139 1.51 11.28 10.16
N PRO A 140 2.15 11.98 11.11
CA PRO A 140 2.68 11.34 12.32
C PRO A 140 1.61 10.58 13.10
N ILE A 141 2.01 9.44 13.63
CA ILE A 141 1.13 8.55 14.38
C ILE A 141 1.19 8.92 15.85
N GLN A 142 0.03 9.19 16.45
CA GLN A 142 -0.11 9.51 17.86
C GLN A 142 -1.31 8.78 18.47
N GLY A 143 -1.14 8.36 19.72
CA GLY A 143 -2.23 7.74 20.47
C GLY A 143 -2.58 6.34 19.97
N GLY A 144 -1.58 5.52 19.68
CA GLY A 144 -1.77 4.13 19.32
C GLY A 144 -0.91 3.68 18.15
N GLU A 145 -1.29 2.57 17.57
CA GLU A 145 -0.58 1.90 16.50
C GLU A 145 -1.33 2.04 15.17
N ARG A 146 -0.57 1.98 14.09
CA ARG A 146 -1.10 1.88 12.73
C ARG A 146 -0.70 0.53 12.15
N ILE A 147 -1.67 -0.25 11.74
CA ILE A 147 -1.41 -1.55 11.10
C ILE A 147 -2.02 -1.56 9.72
N ILE A 148 -1.21 -1.83 8.71
CA ILE A 148 -1.59 -1.86 7.31
C ILE A 148 -1.21 -3.20 6.71
N PHE A 149 -2.11 -3.75 5.91
CA PHE A 149 -1.81 -4.83 4.99
C PHE A 149 -1.65 -4.26 3.58
N SER A 150 -0.50 -4.45 2.97
CA SER A 150 -0.19 -3.88 1.66
C SER A 150 -0.10 -4.96 0.59
N PHE A 151 -0.99 -4.86 -0.41
CA PHE A 151 -0.93 -5.65 -1.63
C PHE A 151 -0.10 -4.88 -2.66
N GLY A 152 0.91 -5.52 -3.24
CA GLY A 152 1.77 -4.90 -4.24
C GLY A 152 1.66 -5.57 -5.59
N ALA A 153 1.84 -4.78 -6.65
CA ALA A 153 1.87 -5.28 -8.01
C ALA A 153 2.67 -4.36 -8.93
N LEU A 154 3.15 -4.94 -10.02
CA LEU A 154 3.68 -4.18 -11.15
C LEU A 154 2.64 -4.18 -12.26
N ILE A 155 2.32 -3.01 -12.75
CA ILE A 155 1.36 -2.81 -13.85
C ILE A 155 2.10 -2.15 -15.01
N LYS A 156 1.89 -2.63 -16.22
CA LYS A 156 2.48 -2.02 -17.42
C LYS A 156 1.99 -0.59 -17.57
N LYS A 157 2.88 0.30 -18.01
CA LYS A 157 2.53 1.72 -18.22
C LYS A 157 1.34 1.91 -19.16
N GLU A 158 1.22 1.07 -20.17
CA GLU A 158 0.09 1.12 -21.11
C GLU A 158 -1.25 0.85 -20.42
N ASP A 159 -1.27 -0.02 -19.41
CA ASP A 159 -2.49 -0.38 -18.67
C ASP A 159 -2.84 0.69 -17.61
N ILE A 160 -1.85 1.37 -17.08
CA ILE A 160 -2.06 2.46 -16.12
C ILE A 160 -2.83 3.62 -16.74
N LYS A 161 -2.71 3.87 -18.04
CA LYS A 161 -3.44 4.93 -18.73
C LYS A 161 -4.96 4.80 -18.62
N ASN A 162 -5.45 3.59 -18.34
CA ASN A 162 -6.87 3.35 -18.14
C ASN A 162 -7.39 3.98 -16.85
N ILE A 163 -6.55 4.15 -15.85
CA ILE A 163 -6.94 4.66 -14.52
C ILE A 163 -6.23 5.96 -14.12
N TYR A 164 -5.21 6.39 -14.88
CA TYR A 164 -4.39 7.53 -14.51
C TYR A 164 -3.95 8.33 -15.74
N GLU A 165 -4.14 9.66 -15.69
CA GLU A 165 -3.63 10.54 -16.76
C GLU A 165 -2.14 10.77 -16.54
N LEU A 166 -1.33 10.18 -17.42
CA LEU A 166 0.09 10.48 -17.50
C LEU A 166 0.26 11.76 -18.35
N GLN A 167 0.92 12.73 -17.78
CA GLN A 167 1.36 13.91 -18.55
C GLN A 167 2.62 13.61 -19.31
#